data_07d9c0f9a2be5ae6ae297f70503070a7
#
_entry.id   07d9c0f9a2be5ae6ae297f70503070a7
#
_cell.length_a   1.000
_cell.length_b   1.000
_cell.length_c   1.000
_cell.angle_alpha   90.00
_cell.angle_beta   90.00
_cell.angle_gamma   90.00
#
_symmetry.space_group_name_H-M   'P 1'
#
loop_
_entity.id
_entity.type
_entity.pdbx_description
1 polymer ?
#
loop_
_entity_poly.entity_id
_entity_poly.type
_entity_poly.pdbx_seq_one_letter_code
_entity_poly.pdbx_strand_id
1 'polypeptide(L)'
;MKKIKIKSFLILFIIIIGLIFFVYFVNKKDNKLINKPEEEEILKKDFKNMNIVEVEEYAKKHDLEITKTYEFNDDIEKDVVISSSLNNKNLDLVISKGSIPLATYKEKNVNELGKVPIMMYHGIREKTSNSSGTIGGNVDKDGYNRTPEAFEADLEFYYQNGYRMVSLADYVKGIIDVPLGFSPLILTFDDGNADNFKVIGKNEDGSLKFDSKSAIGILEKMKEKYPDFNVTATFFLNAGLCNQPKYNEDIMKWLIKNNYDIGNHTTNHADFTKITVTKTQEVVGKLYQMLDQIIPNQYVKIVALPFGSPYKKTHTNYNYILKGEYEGYSYETESALRVGWEPEVSPFAKTFDKTFLKRCRAYDNNGKEFDIKMVFNMLKTSRYISDGEKDLITIPSSLKDNLGETDKRIITY
;
A
#
# COMPACT_ATOMS: atom_id res chain seq x y z
N MET A 1 -39.11 55.94 -62.88
CA MET A 1 -38.05 56.41 -61.98
C MET A 1 -38.18 55.95 -60.50
N LYS A 2 -39.25 55.30 -60.02
CA LYS A 2 -39.36 54.84 -58.61
C LYS A 2 -38.70 53.51 -58.27
N LYS A 3 -38.47 52.60 -59.24
CA LYS A 3 -37.89 51.25 -59.00
C LYS A 3 -36.37 51.29 -58.76
N ILE A 4 -35.62 52.28 -59.23
CA ILE A 4 -34.18 52.35 -59.11
C ILE A 4 -33.77 52.82 -57.69
N LYS A 5 -34.55 53.74 -57.07
CA LYS A 5 -34.26 54.22 -55.68
C LYS A 5 -34.40 53.16 -54.61
N ILE A 6 -35.34 52.21 -54.75
CA ILE A 6 -35.58 51.12 -53.76
C ILE A 6 -34.43 50.12 -53.75
N LYS A 7 -33.89 49.77 -54.94
CA LYS A 7 -32.75 48.86 -55.00
C LYS A 7 -31.47 49.44 -54.38
N SER A 8 -31.21 50.72 -54.60
CA SER A 8 -30.05 51.40 -54.01
C SER A 8 -30.16 51.53 -52.47
N PHE A 9 -31.38 51.72 -51.94
CA PHE A 9 -31.59 51.78 -50.50
C PHE A 9 -31.44 50.40 -49.84
N LEU A 10 -31.88 49.33 -50.51
CA LEU A 10 -31.75 47.97 -50.02
C LEU A 10 -30.27 47.53 -50.01
N ILE A 11 -29.49 47.91 -51.03
CA ILE A 11 -28.05 47.61 -51.06
C ILE A 11 -27.29 48.37 -49.98
N LEU A 12 -27.61 49.64 -49.72
CA LEU A 12 -27.00 50.42 -48.65
C LEU A 12 -27.33 49.84 -47.27
N PHE A 13 -28.59 49.38 -47.07
CA PHE A 13 -29.00 48.74 -45.82
C PHE A 13 -28.29 47.41 -45.54
N ILE A 14 -28.09 46.59 -46.57
CA ILE A 14 -27.32 45.32 -46.46
C ILE A 14 -25.84 45.62 -46.15
N ILE A 15 -25.24 46.66 -46.74
CA ILE A 15 -23.86 47.04 -46.45
C ILE A 15 -23.71 47.55 -45.02
N ILE A 16 -24.69 48.34 -44.50
CA ILE A 16 -24.68 48.82 -43.10
C ILE A 16 -24.85 47.67 -42.12
N ILE A 17 -25.73 46.69 -42.37
CA ILE A 17 -25.89 45.51 -41.54
C ILE A 17 -24.60 44.66 -41.59
N GLY A 18 -23.99 44.50 -42.78
CA GLY A 18 -22.71 43.80 -42.94
C GLY A 18 -21.59 44.45 -42.14
N LEU A 19 -21.50 45.78 -42.14
CA LEU A 19 -20.53 46.55 -41.34
C LEU A 19 -20.78 46.41 -39.83
N ILE A 20 -22.03 46.45 -39.39
CA ILE A 20 -22.39 46.26 -37.96
C ILE A 20 -22.02 44.84 -37.50
N PHE A 21 -22.30 43.83 -38.31
CA PHE A 21 -21.87 42.45 -38.03
C PHE A 21 -20.35 42.28 -38.05
N PHE A 22 -19.66 42.97 -39.01
CA PHE A 22 -18.21 42.95 -39.07
C PHE A 22 -17.56 43.61 -37.85
N VAL A 23 -18.07 44.81 -37.43
CA VAL A 23 -17.58 45.47 -36.21
C VAL A 23 -17.90 44.65 -34.95
N TYR A 24 -19.06 44.01 -34.90
CA TYR A 24 -19.41 43.11 -33.80
C TYR A 24 -18.49 41.86 -33.73
N PHE A 25 -18.18 41.27 -34.87
CA PHE A 25 -17.27 40.14 -34.97
C PHE A 25 -15.81 40.51 -34.67
N VAL A 26 -15.36 41.68 -35.11
CA VAL A 26 -13.98 42.19 -34.84
C VAL A 26 -13.86 42.49 -33.34
N ASN A 27 -14.81 43.23 -32.73
CA ASN A 27 -14.78 43.48 -31.30
C ASN A 27 -14.91 42.23 -30.44
N LYS A 28 -15.65 41.19 -30.90
CA LYS A 28 -15.71 39.90 -30.21
C LYS A 28 -14.42 39.08 -30.35
N LYS A 29 -13.67 39.28 -31.44
CA LYS A 29 -12.36 38.63 -31.67
C LYS A 29 -11.26 39.31 -30.85
N ASP A 30 -11.29 40.64 -30.76
CA ASP A 30 -10.33 41.40 -29.97
C ASP A 30 -10.53 41.20 -28.44
N ASN A 31 -11.77 41.12 -27.96
CA ASN A 31 -12.06 40.75 -26.55
C ASN A 31 -11.61 39.31 -26.23
N LYS A 32 -11.62 38.37 -27.18
CA LYS A 32 -11.10 37.02 -26.97
C LYS A 32 -9.58 36.96 -26.99
N LEU A 33 -8.88 37.86 -27.69
CA LEU A 33 -7.43 37.91 -27.79
C LEU A 33 -6.76 38.67 -26.64
N ILE A 34 -7.48 39.61 -26.00
CA ILE A 34 -6.95 40.41 -24.88
C ILE A 34 -6.92 39.61 -23.57
N ASN A 35 -7.86 38.66 -23.35
CA ASN A 35 -7.94 37.86 -22.11
C ASN A 35 -7.13 36.57 -22.14
N LYS A 36 -6.64 36.13 -23.29
CA LYS A 36 -5.94 34.85 -23.42
C LYS A 36 -4.59 34.79 -22.70
N PRO A 37 -3.74 35.83 -22.68
CA PRO A 37 -2.49 35.79 -21.90
C PRO A 37 -2.73 35.78 -20.38
N GLU A 38 -3.73 36.51 -19.91
CA GLU A 38 -4.05 36.63 -18.48
C GLU A 38 -4.68 35.35 -17.93
N GLU A 39 -5.55 34.68 -18.69
CA GLU A 39 -6.09 33.36 -18.34
C GLU A 39 -4.99 32.27 -18.35
N GLU A 40 -4.06 32.30 -19.31
CA GLU A 40 -2.93 31.36 -19.35
C GLU A 40 -1.92 31.58 -18.20
N GLU A 41 -1.75 32.80 -17.74
CA GLU A 41 -0.89 33.12 -16.60
C GLU A 41 -1.53 32.69 -15.27
N ILE A 42 -2.85 32.87 -15.13
CA ILE A 42 -3.62 32.40 -13.97
C ILE A 42 -3.53 30.88 -13.84
N LEU A 43 -3.71 30.13 -14.93
CA LEU A 43 -3.66 28.66 -14.95
C LEU A 43 -2.28 28.06 -14.63
N LYS A 44 -1.20 28.84 -14.75
CA LYS A 44 0.18 28.40 -14.47
C LYS A 44 0.69 28.83 -13.10
N LYS A 45 -0.10 29.61 -12.34
CA LYS A 45 0.37 30.09 -11.05
C LYS A 45 0.39 28.98 -10.01
N ASP A 46 1.55 28.80 -9.41
CA ASP A 46 1.74 27.93 -8.24
C ASP A 46 1.56 28.76 -6.96
N PHE A 47 0.69 28.28 -6.07
CA PHE A 47 0.41 28.92 -4.78
C PHE A 47 1.14 28.27 -3.62
N LYS A 48 1.98 27.28 -3.88
CA LYS A 48 2.78 26.61 -2.85
C LYS A 48 3.64 27.62 -2.08
N ASN A 49 3.71 27.45 -0.76
CA ASN A 49 4.43 28.31 0.20
C ASN A 49 3.86 29.75 0.33
N MET A 50 2.68 30.04 -0.24
CA MET A 50 2.01 31.31 -0.01
C MET A 50 1.09 31.24 1.21
N ASN A 51 0.95 32.36 1.92
CA ASN A 51 -0.03 32.44 3.00
C ASN A 51 -1.45 32.40 2.43
N ILE A 52 -2.36 31.70 3.12
CA ILE A 52 -3.74 31.52 2.65
C ILE A 52 -4.47 32.85 2.39
N VAL A 53 -4.19 33.87 3.20
CA VAL A 53 -4.80 35.21 3.03
C VAL A 53 -4.43 35.83 1.69
N GLU A 54 -3.16 35.74 1.29
CA GLU A 54 -2.69 36.24 -0.01
C GLU A 54 -3.31 35.47 -1.18
N VAL A 55 -3.51 34.15 -1.01
CA VAL A 55 -4.16 33.31 -2.03
C VAL A 55 -5.65 33.63 -2.15
N GLU A 56 -6.33 33.88 -1.03
CA GLU A 56 -7.75 34.30 -1.03
C GLU A 56 -7.95 35.65 -1.70
N GLU A 57 -7.08 36.64 -1.46
CA GLU A 57 -7.11 37.94 -2.14
C GLU A 57 -6.88 37.79 -3.63
N TYR A 58 -5.93 36.93 -4.02
CA TYR A 58 -5.68 36.63 -5.42
C TYR A 58 -6.89 35.96 -6.09
N ALA A 59 -7.46 34.95 -5.46
CA ALA A 59 -8.61 34.22 -5.98
C ALA A 59 -9.83 35.14 -6.16
N LYS A 60 -10.09 36.03 -5.19
CA LYS A 60 -11.14 37.02 -5.27
C LYS A 60 -10.92 37.98 -6.43
N LYS A 61 -9.69 38.42 -6.68
CA LYS A 61 -9.35 39.33 -7.79
C LYS A 61 -9.58 38.69 -9.16
N HIS A 62 -9.41 37.37 -9.26
CA HIS A 62 -9.47 36.61 -10.52
C HIS A 62 -10.75 35.75 -10.64
N ASP A 63 -11.72 35.96 -9.78
CA ASP A 63 -13.04 35.25 -9.76
C ASP A 63 -12.86 33.72 -9.74
N LEU A 64 -11.95 33.22 -8.84
CA LEU A 64 -11.71 31.80 -8.61
C LEU A 64 -12.52 31.31 -7.40
N GLU A 65 -13.07 30.10 -7.48
CA GLU A 65 -13.72 29.38 -6.39
C GLU A 65 -12.68 28.54 -5.64
N ILE A 66 -12.57 28.72 -4.31
CA ILE A 66 -11.59 28.00 -3.49
C ILE A 66 -12.24 26.84 -2.74
N THR A 67 -11.66 25.65 -2.89
CA THR A 67 -11.86 24.51 -2.00
C THR A 67 -10.64 24.37 -1.08
N LYS A 68 -10.85 24.24 0.23
CA LYS A 68 -9.79 24.16 1.24
C LYS A 68 -9.80 22.81 1.92
N THR A 69 -8.65 22.16 1.96
CA THR A 69 -8.34 21.05 2.85
C THR A 69 -7.21 21.45 3.79
N TYR A 70 -7.16 20.85 4.99
CA TYR A 70 -6.17 21.22 6.00
C TYR A 70 -5.45 19.97 6.49
N GLU A 71 -4.11 19.99 6.40
CA GLU A 71 -3.24 18.91 6.85
C GLU A 71 -2.20 19.43 7.82
N PHE A 72 -1.73 18.59 8.74
CA PHE A 72 -0.56 18.92 9.54
C PHE A 72 0.69 18.82 8.68
N ASN A 73 1.61 19.71 8.89
CA ASN A 73 2.91 19.70 8.20
C ASN A 73 3.95 20.35 9.09
N ASP A 74 5.05 19.66 9.32
CA ASP A 74 6.10 20.11 10.22
C ASP A 74 7.08 21.10 9.57
N ASP A 75 7.16 21.10 8.24
CA ASP A 75 8.10 21.94 7.48
C ASP A 75 7.46 23.23 6.96
N ILE A 76 6.13 23.28 6.97
CA ILE A 76 5.36 24.42 6.45
C ILE A 76 4.55 25.01 7.60
N GLU A 77 4.74 26.32 7.85
CA GLU A 77 4.04 27.03 8.90
C GLU A 77 2.51 26.96 8.74
N LYS A 78 1.83 27.10 9.87
CA LYS A 78 0.37 27.14 9.88
C LYS A 78 -0.17 28.24 8.94
N ASP A 79 -1.30 27.93 8.27
CA ASP A 79 -1.99 28.80 7.35
C ASP A 79 -1.22 29.14 6.04
N VAL A 80 -0.19 28.34 5.73
CA VAL A 80 0.57 28.39 4.48
C VAL A 80 0.15 27.22 3.56
N VAL A 81 0.08 27.45 2.26
CA VAL A 81 -0.35 26.47 1.26
C VAL A 81 0.75 25.43 1.05
N ILE A 82 0.42 24.17 1.27
CA ILE A 82 1.26 22.98 1.02
C ILE A 82 1.27 22.65 -0.48
N SER A 83 0.07 22.60 -1.08
CA SER A 83 -0.10 22.31 -2.50
C SER A 83 -1.36 22.96 -3.04
N SER A 84 -1.39 23.18 -4.35
CA SER A 84 -2.53 23.74 -5.04
C SER A 84 -2.78 23.03 -6.36
N SER A 85 -4.05 23.00 -6.78
CA SER A 85 -4.48 22.53 -8.10
C SER A 85 -5.56 23.46 -8.63
N LEU A 86 -5.37 23.98 -9.83
CA LEU A 86 -6.32 24.88 -10.49
C LEU A 86 -6.91 24.21 -11.73
N ASN A 87 -8.23 23.97 -11.69
CA ASN A 87 -9.00 23.43 -12.79
C ASN A 87 -10.08 24.43 -13.21
N ASN A 88 -9.91 25.06 -14.34
CA ASN A 88 -10.76 26.18 -14.79
C ASN A 88 -10.76 27.31 -13.75
N LYS A 89 -11.88 27.49 -13.05
CA LYS A 89 -12.05 28.48 -11.96
C LYS A 89 -12.00 27.87 -10.56
N ASN A 90 -11.87 26.54 -10.42
CA ASN A 90 -11.84 25.86 -9.14
C ASN A 90 -10.39 25.70 -8.69
N LEU A 91 -10.03 26.38 -7.60
CA LEU A 91 -8.72 26.33 -6.97
C LEU A 91 -8.81 25.47 -5.70
N ASP A 92 -8.27 24.24 -5.79
CA ASP A 92 -8.17 23.34 -4.64
C ASP A 92 -6.86 23.61 -3.91
N LEU A 93 -6.93 23.84 -2.61
CA LEU A 93 -5.80 24.15 -1.74
C LEU A 93 -5.67 23.13 -0.64
N VAL A 94 -4.45 22.64 -0.42
CA VAL A 94 -4.05 21.94 0.80
C VAL A 94 -3.26 22.94 1.66
N ILE A 95 -3.72 23.20 2.90
CA ILE A 95 -3.21 24.24 3.78
C ILE A 95 -2.63 23.60 5.03
N SER A 96 -1.47 24.07 5.45
CA SER A 96 -0.81 23.60 6.66
C SER A 96 -1.55 24.02 7.92
N LYS A 97 -1.75 23.09 8.85
CA LYS A 97 -2.14 23.34 10.25
C LYS A 97 -0.91 23.63 11.14
N GLY A 98 0.31 23.63 10.56
CA GLY A 98 1.55 23.58 11.31
C GLY A 98 1.84 22.19 11.87
N SER A 99 2.85 22.07 12.72
CA SER A 99 3.21 20.80 13.36
C SER A 99 2.08 20.25 14.23
N ILE A 100 2.02 18.93 14.33
CA ILE A 100 1.10 18.26 15.25
C ILE A 100 1.49 18.60 16.70
N PRO A 101 0.59 19.13 17.54
CA PRO A 101 0.89 19.40 18.94
C PRO A 101 1.26 18.13 19.70
N LEU A 102 2.28 18.18 20.57
CA LEU A 102 2.70 17.05 21.42
C LEU A 102 1.55 16.46 22.25
N ALA A 103 0.59 17.28 22.66
CA ALA A 103 -0.61 16.84 23.37
C ALA A 103 -1.46 15.87 22.52
N THR A 104 -1.49 16.06 21.21
CA THR A 104 -2.22 15.16 20.26
C THR A 104 -1.57 13.78 20.21
N TYR A 105 -0.22 13.72 20.14
CA TYR A 105 0.49 12.43 20.18
C TYR A 105 0.22 11.68 21.49
N LYS A 106 0.23 12.40 22.61
CA LYS A 106 -0.08 11.83 23.92
C LYS A 106 -1.53 11.32 24.01
N GLU A 107 -2.50 12.08 23.53
CA GLU A 107 -3.90 11.70 23.50
C GLU A 107 -4.12 10.43 22.64
N LYS A 108 -3.48 10.35 21.48
CA LYS A 108 -3.54 9.22 20.57
C LYS A 108 -2.69 8.03 21.03
N ASN A 109 -1.88 8.18 22.10
CA ASN A 109 -0.92 7.17 22.58
C ASN A 109 0.07 6.75 21.48
N VAL A 110 0.55 7.69 20.69
CA VAL A 110 1.51 7.43 19.61
C VAL A 110 2.75 6.74 20.15
N ASN A 111 3.10 5.61 19.57
CA ASN A 111 4.27 4.83 19.97
C ASN A 111 4.82 4.03 18.80
N GLU A 112 5.77 4.58 18.09
CA GLU A 112 6.33 3.94 16.91
C GLU A 112 7.44 2.92 17.22
N LEU A 113 7.69 2.64 18.50
CA LEU A 113 8.47 1.48 18.97
C LEU A 113 7.59 0.29 19.38
N GLY A 114 6.27 0.40 19.20
CA GLY A 114 5.36 -0.70 19.49
C GLY A 114 5.49 -1.87 18.53
N LYS A 115 4.80 -2.97 18.84
CA LYS A 115 4.83 -4.21 18.05
C LYS A 115 3.93 -4.14 16.82
N VAL A 116 4.35 -4.85 15.75
CA VAL A 116 3.67 -4.94 14.46
C VAL A 116 3.31 -6.40 14.18
N PRO A 117 2.03 -6.74 13.94
CA PRO A 117 1.65 -8.09 13.55
C PRO A 117 1.96 -8.34 12.07
N ILE A 118 2.77 -9.37 11.80
CA ILE A 118 2.98 -9.94 10.48
C ILE A 118 2.17 -11.24 10.44
N MET A 119 0.99 -11.19 9.83
CA MET A 119 0.06 -12.31 9.83
C MET A 119 0.44 -13.33 8.74
N MET A 120 0.48 -14.60 9.10
CA MET A 120 0.82 -15.71 8.22
C MET A 120 -0.45 -16.50 7.90
N TYR A 121 -0.81 -16.48 6.64
CA TYR A 121 -1.87 -17.29 6.02
C TYR A 121 -1.25 -18.33 5.07
N HIS A 122 -2.08 -19.31 4.67
CA HIS A 122 -1.78 -20.27 3.60
C HIS A 122 -2.97 -20.30 2.64
N GLY A 123 -3.63 -21.44 2.44
CA GLY A 123 -4.79 -21.52 1.56
C GLY A 123 -6.05 -20.88 2.16
N ILE A 124 -6.82 -20.19 1.30
CA ILE A 124 -8.17 -19.69 1.63
C ILE A 124 -9.16 -20.58 0.90
N ARG A 125 -9.76 -21.54 1.61
CA ARG A 125 -10.55 -22.62 1.01
C ARG A 125 -11.74 -23.03 1.86
N GLU A 126 -12.77 -23.54 1.21
CA GLU A 126 -13.92 -24.11 1.89
C GLU A 126 -13.54 -25.38 2.65
N LYS A 127 -14.27 -25.66 3.70
CA LYS A 127 -14.18 -26.90 4.48
C LYS A 127 -14.47 -28.10 3.60
N THR A 128 -13.55 -29.04 3.52
CA THR A 128 -13.78 -30.32 2.85
C THR A 128 -14.25 -31.39 3.83
N SER A 129 -14.92 -32.42 3.35
CA SER A 129 -15.37 -33.56 4.18
C SER A 129 -14.21 -34.30 4.89
N ASN A 130 -12.99 -34.16 4.38
CA ASN A 130 -11.78 -34.78 4.93
C ASN A 130 -11.02 -33.89 5.93
N SER A 131 -11.45 -32.65 6.14
CA SER A 131 -10.83 -31.79 7.14
C SER A 131 -11.28 -32.18 8.55
N SER A 132 -10.45 -32.91 9.28
CA SER A 132 -10.71 -33.28 10.66
C SER A 132 -10.31 -32.16 11.61
N GLY A 133 -11.14 -31.83 12.59
CA GLY A 133 -10.77 -31.02 13.74
C GLY A 133 -10.62 -29.53 13.45
N THR A 134 -11.53 -28.92 12.67
CA THR A 134 -11.58 -27.47 12.48
C THR A 134 -12.01 -26.75 13.75
N ILE A 135 -11.27 -25.70 14.10
CA ILE A 135 -11.60 -24.78 15.20
C ILE A 135 -11.93 -23.43 14.58
N GLY A 136 -13.10 -22.86 14.91
CA GLY A 136 -13.53 -21.58 14.34
C GLY A 136 -13.62 -21.62 12.81
N GLY A 137 -12.91 -20.74 12.15
CA GLY A 137 -12.84 -20.68 10.67
C GLY A 137 -11.66 -21.43 10.05
N ASN A 138 -11.00 -22.33 10.79
CA ASN A 138 -9.89 -23.12 10.26
C ASN A 138 -10.40 -24.30 9.43
N VAL A 139 -9.65 -24.68 8.40
CA VAL A 139 -9.90 -25.84 7.56
C VAL A 139 -9.20 -27.09 8.10
N ASP A 140 -8.11 -26.90 8.82
CA ASP A 140 -7.34 -27.95 9.48
C ASP A 140 -7.13 -27.63 10.97
N LYS A 141 -6.77 -28.67 11.77
CA LYS A 141 -6.58 -28.52 13.21
C LYS A 141 -5.39 -27.62 13.59
N ASP A 142 -4.40 -27.52 12.71
CA ASP A 142 -3.19 -26.73 12.95
C ASP A 142 -3.38 -25.27 12.52
N GLY A 143 -4.52 -24.95 11.86
CA GLY A 143 -4.94 -23.60 11.51
C GLY A 143 -4.10 -22.92 10.44
N TYR A 144 -3.45 -23.69 9.55
CA TYR A 144 -2.72 -23.09 8.44
C TYR A 144 -3.64 -22.57 7.34
N ASN A 145 -4.77 -23.24 7.10
CA ASN A 145 -5.76 -22.83 6.09
C ASN A 145 -7.00 -22.24 6.76
N ARG A 146 -7.54 -21.17 6.16
CA ARG A 146 -8.76 -20.48 6.63
C ARG A 146 -9.93 -20.72 5.68
N THR A 147 -11.15 -20.63 6.18
CA THR A 147 -12.33 -20.49 5.32
C THR A 147 -12.41 -19.08 4.74
N PRO A 148 -13.02 -18.88 3.54
CA PRO A 148 -13.24 -17.55 2.97
C PRO A 148 -13.96 -16.60 3.93
N GLU A 149 -15.00 -17.08 4.61
CA GLU A 149 -15.80 -16.30 5.56
C GLU A 149 -14.96 -15.86 6.77
N ALA A 150 -14.11 -16.75 7.30
CA ALA A 150 -13.24 -16.41 8.42
C ALA A 150 -12.13 -15.43 8.00
N PHE A 151 -11.57 -15.58 6.82
CA PHE A 151 -10.58 -14.63 6.30
C PHE A 151 -11.20 -13.24 6.09
N GLU A 152 -12.39 -13.15 5.52
CA GLU A 152 -13.10 -11.87 5.39
C GLU A 152 -13.38 -11.26 6.77
N ALA A 153 -13.79 -12.06 7.76
CA ALA A 153 -14.02 -11.62 9.12
C ALA A 153 -12.72 -11.14 9.82
N ASP A 154 -11.58 -11.79 9.54
CA ASP A 154 -10.27 -11.35 10.04
C ASP A 154 -9.94 -9.95 9.51
N LEU A 155 -10.12 -9.71 8.19
CA LEU A 155 -9.86 -8.42 7.56
C LEU A 155 -10.76 -7.30 8.11
N GLU A 156 -12.07 -7.59 8.28
CA GLU A 156 -13.01 -6.68 8.94
C GLU A 156 -12.56 -6.34 10.37
N PHE A 157 -12.17 -7.35 11.13
CA PHE A 157 -11.68 -7.17 12.48
C PHE A 157 -10.44 -6.26 12.52
N TYR A 158 -9.45 -6.47 11.62
CA TYR A 158 -8.25 -5.65 11.57
C TYR A 158 -8.58 -4.19 11.25
N TYR A 159 -9.40 -3.97 10.22
CA TYR A 159 -9.80 -2.62 9.83
C TYR A 159 -10.52 -1.87 10.95
N GLN A 160 -11.52 -2.52 11.58
CA GLN A 160 -12.34 -1.94 12.64
C GLN A 160 -11.54 -1.67 13.93
N ASN A 161 -10.46 -2.42 14.17
CA ASN A 161 -9.56 -2.19 15.30
C ASN A 161 -8.43 -1.20 15.01
N GLY A 162 -8.51 -0.45 13.92
CA GLY A 162 -7.60 0.65 13.61
C GLY A 162 -6.27 0.19 13.01
N TYR A 163 -6.25 -0.95 12.33
CA TYR A 163 -5.07 -1.37 11.55
C TYR A 163 -5.18 -0.90 10.10
N ARG A 164 -4.03 -0.59 9.50
CA ARG A 164 -3.87 -0.27 8.08
C ARG A 164 -2.73 -1.12 7.52
N MET A 165 -2.89 -1.61 6.29
CA MET A 165 -1.89 -2.52 5.74
C MET A 165 -0.66 -1.77 5.25
N VAL A 166 0.50 -2.39 5.46
CA VAL A 166 1.80 -1.95 4.96
C VAL A 166 2.44 -3.14 4.25
N SER A 167 3.12 -2.92 3.14
CA SER A 167 3.85 -3.99 2.48
C SER A 167 4.98 -4.51 3.38
N LEU A 168 5.27 -5.81 3.29
CA LEU A 168 6.39 -6.39 4.04
C LEU A 168 7.73 -5.77 3.61
N ALA A 169 7.87 -5.45 2.32
CA ALA A 169 9.08 -4.82 1.79
C ALA A 169 9.31 -3.43 2.38
N ASP A 170 8.25 -2.63 2.54
CA ASP A 170 8.34 -1.32 3.17
C ASP A 170 8.64 -1.42 4.66
N TYR A 171 7.98 -2.34 5.36
CA TYR A 171 8.28 -2.59 6.78
C TYR A 171 9.75 -2.95 7.01
N VAL A 172 10.33 -3.84 6.21
CA VAL A 172 11.75 -4.26 6.30
C VAL A 172 12.70 -3.06 6.10
N LYS A 173 12.29 -2.08 5.30
CA LYS A 173 13.04 -0.84 5.04
C LYS A 173 12.75 0.28 6.05
N GLY A 174 11.84 0.07 7.01
CA GLY A 174 11.41 1.10 7.97
C GLY A 174 10.54 2.19 7.33
N ILE A 175 9.80 1.85 6.27
CA ILE A 175 8.82 2.75 5.65
C ILE A 175 7.44 2.35 6.18
N ILE A 176 6.90 3.14 7.10
CA ILE A 176 5.57 2.92 7.70
C ILE A 176 4.71 4.15 7.38
N ASP A 177 3.88 4.02 6.35
CA ASP A 177 2.95 5.07 5.92
C ASP A 177 1.54 4.69 6.39
N VAL A 178 1.23 5.06 7.63
CA VAL A 178 -0.04 4.76 8.30
C VAL A 178 -0.55 6.03 8.96
N PRO A 179 -1.84 6.40 8.82
CA PRO A 179 -2.38 7.62 9.40
C PRO A 179 -2.22 7.71 10.92
N LEU A 180 -2.21 8.93 11.43
CA LEU A 180 -2.10 9.23 12.87
C LEU A 180 -3.10 8.44 13.72
N GLY A 181 -2.59 7.72 14.71
CA GLY A 181 -3.39 6.95 15.67
C GLY A 181 -3.77 5.54 15.19
N PHE A 182 -3.43 5.18 13.95
CA PHE A 182 -3.60 3.83 13.42
C PHE A 182 -2.34 2.98 13.59
N SER A 183 -2.46 1.69 13.33
CA SER A 183 -1.38 0.71 13.50
C SER A 183 -1.09 -0.03 12.20
N PRO A 184 0.17 -0.31 11.86
CA PRO A 184 0.51 -1.13 10.70
C PRO A 184 0.10 -2.59 10.91
N LEU A 185 -0.30 -3.24 9.81
CA LEU A 185 -0.58 -4.66 9.68
C LEU A 185 0.08 -5.19 8.41
N ILE A 186 0.70 -6.36 8.49
CA ILE A 186 1.32 -7.00 7.33
C ILE A 186 0.66 -8.35 7.10
N LEU A 187 0.28 -8.65 5.85
CA LEU A 187 -0.26 -9.93 5.45
C LEU A 187 0.74 -10.70 4.61
N THR A 188 0.90 -11.99 4.92
CA THR A 188 1.74 -12.93 4.16
C THR A 188 0.99 -14.22 3.90
N PHE A 189 1.18 -14.81 2.71
CA PHE A 189 0.60 -16.08 2.30
C PHE A 189 1.71 -17.01 1.83
N ASP A 190 1.77 -18.21 2.38
CA ASP A 190 2.78 -19.20 2.00
C ASP A 190 2.23 -20.22 0.99
N ASP A 191 3.13 -21.00 0.36
CA ASP A 191 2.92 -22.15 -0.53
C ASP A 191 2.43 -21.86 -1.96
N GLY A 192 2.00 -20.63 -2.30
CA GLY A 192 1.43 -20.36 -3.62
C GLY A 192 0.18 -21.18 -3.92
N ASN A 193 -0.67 -21.43 -2.94
CA ASN A 193 -1.88 -22.26 -3.07
C ASN A 193 -2.81 -21.72 -4.16
N ALA A 194 -3.31 -22.60 -5.05
CA ALA A 194 -4.19 -22.22 -6.16
C ALA A 194 -5.47 -21.51 -5.72
N ASP A 195 -6.00 -21.84 -4.56
CA ASP A 195 -7.20 -21.21 -3.99
C ASP A 195 -6.98 -19.75 -3.55
N ASN A 196 -5.73 -19.33 -3.34
CA ASN A 196 -5.43 -17.91 -3.10
C ASN A 196 -5.64 -17.05 -4.36
N PHE A 197 -5.47 -17.63 -5.55
CA PHE A 197 -5.46 -16.94 -6.85
C PHE A 197 -6.48 -17.50 -7.84
N LYS A 198 -7.50 -18.22 -7.41
CA LYS A 198 -8.36 -19.02 -8.27
C LYS A 198 -8.97 -18.20 -9.41
N VAL A 199 -8.47 -18.42 -10.61
CA VAL A 199 -8.98 -17.83 -11.86
C VAL A 199 -10.16 -18.65 -12.38
N ILE A 200 -11.33 -18.00 -12.56
CA ILE A 200 -12.55 -18.60 -13.07
C ILE A 200 -12.85 -18.23 -14.53
N GLY A 201 -12.01 -17.39 -15.14
CA GLY A 201 -12.16 -16.94 -16.52
C GLY A 201 -11.41 -15.62 -16.79
N LYS A 202 -11.80 -14.96 -17.87
CA LYS A 202 -11.37 -13.60 -18.21
C LYS A 202 -12.60 -12.69 -18.34
N ASN A 203 -12.44 -11.42 -17.98
CA ASN A 203 -13.43 -10.38 -18.22
C ASN A 203 -13.47 -10.00 -19.72
N GLU A 204 -14.42 -9.17 -20.13
CA GLU A 204 -14.59 -8.73 -21.53
C GLU A 204 -13.36 -7.96 -22.05
N ASP A 205 -12.64 -7.26 -21.17
CA ASP A 205 -11.39 -6.54 -21.46
C ASP A 205 -10.15 -7.45 -21.49
N GLY A 206 -10.32 -8.75 -21.28
CA GLY A 206 -9.23 -9.75 -21.26
C GLY A 206 -8.49 -9.86 -19.93
N SER A 207 -8.83 -9.05 -18.91
CA SER A 207 -8.25 -9.15 -17.57
C SER A 207 -8.69 -10.45 -16.87
N LEU A 208 -7.89 -10.91 -15.87
CA LEU A 208 -8.23 -12.11 -15.10
C LEU A 208 -9.49 -11.88 -14.26
N LYS A 209 -10.36 -12.87 -14.25
CA LYS A 209 -11.51 -12.93 -13.35
C LYS A 209 -11.23 -13.94 -12.25
N PHE A 210 -11.05 -13.42 -11.03
CA PHE A 210 -10.82 -14.25 -9.85
C PHE A 210 -12.13 -14.71 -9.21
N ASP A 211 -12.09 -15.86 -8.57
CA ASP A 211 -13.17 -16.34 -7.71
C ASP A 211 -13.29 -15.40 -6.51
N SER A 212 -14.49 -14.90 -6.23
CA SER A 212 -14.75 -13.98 -5.11
C SER A 212 -14.48 -14.58 -3.73
N LYS A 213 -14.35 -15.90 -3.62
CA LYS A 213 -13.99 -16.63 -2.40
C LYS A 213 -12.50 -16.94 -2.31
N SER A 214 -11.68 -16.61 -3.32
CA SER A 214 -10.24 -16.72 -3.24
C SER A 214 -9.65 -15.60 -2.36
N ALA A 215 -8.39 -15.78 -1.88
CA ALA A 215 -7.74 -14.73 -1.10
C ALA A 215 -7.74 -13.39 -1.85
N ILE A 216 -7.35 -13.38 -3.14
CA ILE A 216 -7.36 -12.17 -3.99
C ILE A 216 -8.77 -11.62 -4.15
N GLY A 217 -9.78 -12.46 -4.41
CA GLY A 217 -11.17 -11.99 -4.55
C GLY A 217 -11.68 -11.27 -3.30
N ILE A 218 -11.33 -11.78 -2.11
CA ILE A 218 -11.70 -11.17 -0.83
C ILE A 218 -10.89 -9.88 -0.58
N LEU A 219 -9.57 -9.88 -0.86
CA LEU A 219 -8.72 -8.70 -0.70
C LEU A 219 -9.18 -7.54 -1.61
N GLU A 220 -9.48 -7.79 -2.88
CA GLU A 220 -10.00 -6.76 -3.78
C GLU A 220 -11.36 -6.22 -3.34
N LYS A 221 -12.26 -7.09 -2.85
CA LYS A 221 -13.53 -6.66 -2.22
C LYS A 221 -13.29 -5.74 -1.03
N MET A 222 -12.30 -6.03 -0.17
CA MET A 222 -11.95 -5.19 0.97
C MET A 222 -11.34 -3.86 0.54
N LYS A 223 -10.55 -3.85 -0.53
CA LYS A 223 -9.96 -2.65 -1.12
C LYS A 223 -11.02 -1.69 -1.67
N GLU A 224 -12.05 -2.22 -2.32
CA GLU A 224 -13.21 -1.44 -2.77
C GLU A 224 -14.05 -0.91 -1.59
N LYS A 225 -14.27 -1.75 -0.57
CA LYS A 225 -15.10 -1.40 0.59
C LYS A 225 -14.43 -0.37 1.51
N TYR A 226 -13.12 -0.46 1.68
CA TYR A 226 -12.32 0.36 2.59
C TYR A 226 -11.06 0.90 1.88
N PRO A 227 -11.18 1.97 1.07
CA PRO A 227 -10.06 2.52 0.31
C PRO A 227 -8.86 2.93 1.18
N ASP A 228 -9.11 3.34 2.43
CA ASP A 228 -8.08 3.74 3.40
C ASP A 228 -7.47 2.56 4.17
N PHE A 229 -7.89 1.32 3.91
CA PHE A 229 -7.27 0.13 4.49
C PHE A 229 -5.88 -0.15 3.92
N ASN A 230 -5.58 0.40 2.74
CA ASN A 230 -4.33 0.24 2.00
C ASN A 230 -4.01 -1.25 1.74
N VAL A 231 -5.00 -2.00 1.20
CA VAL A 231 -4.92 -3.45 1.05
C VAL A 231 -3.73 -3.88 0.20
N THR A 232 -2.84 -4.66 0.79
CA THR A 232 -1.66 -5.28 0.18
C THR A 232 -1.33 -6.59 0.89
N ALA A 233 -0.53 -7.44 0.26
CA ALA A 233 -0.04 -8.68 0.84
C ALA A 233 1.20 -9.18 0.11
N THR A 234 2.01 -10.02 0.77
CA THR A 234 3.13 -10.72 0.14
C THR A 234 2.80 -12.20 -0.01
N PHE A 235 2.87 -12.71 -1.25
CA PHE A 235 2.65 -14.12 -1.58
C PHE A 235 3.98 -14.82 -1.78
N PHE A 236 4.31 -15.75 -0.90
CA PHE A 236 5.51 -16.58 -0.97
C PHE A 236 5.24 -17.84 -1.79
N LEU A 237 5.82 -17.88 -2.98
CA LEU A 237 5.61 -18.96 -3.95
C LEU A 237 6.68 -20.02 -3.84
N ASN A 238 6.34 -21.26 -4.23
CA ASN A 238 7.27 -22.35 -4.47
C ASN A 238 7.34 -22.67 -5.98
N ALA A 239 7.96 -23.79 -6.40
CA ALA A 239 8.14 -24.09 -7.83
C ALA A 239 6.83 -24.27 -8.62
N GLY A 240 5.72 -24.54 -7.96
CA GLY A 240 4.38 -24.55 -8.58
C GLY A 240 3.86 -23.16 -8.93
N LEU A 241 4.57 -22.09 -8.47
CA LEU A 241 4.16 -20.68 -8.56
C LEU A 241 2.76 -20.48 -7.94
N CYS A 242 1.78 -20.06 -8.74
CA CYS A 242 0.39 -19.92 -8.27
C CYS A 242 -0.43 -21.22 -8.39
N ASN A 243 0.22 -22.36 -8.68
CA ASN A 243 -0.40 -23.66 -8.89
C ASN A 243 -1.58 -23.67 -9.90
N GLN A 244 -1.52 -22.77 -10.88
CA GLN A 244 -2.41 -22.69 -12.02
C GLN A 244 -1.61 -22.53 -13.31
N PRO A 245 -0.99 -23.61 -13.85
CA PRO A 245 0.02 -23.53 -14.91
C PRO A 245 -0.40 -22.70 -16.13
N LYS A 246 -1.69 -22.72 -16.49
CA LYS A 246 -2.24 -21.92 -17.59
C LYS A 246 -2.22 -20.41 -17.34
N TYR A 247 -2.21 -20.00 -16.06
CA TYR A 247 -2.39 -18.60 -15.63
C TYR A 247 -1.25 -18.08 -14.75
N ASN A 248 -0.27 -18.91 -14.40
CA ASN A 248 0.80 -18.53 -13.46
C ASN A 248 1.44 -17.18 -13.80
N GLU A 249 1.86 -17.00 -15.05
CA GLU A 249 2.51 -15.76 -15.51
C GLU A 249 1.54 -14.56 -15.48
N ASP A 250 0.30 -14.74 -15.97
CA ASP A 250 -0.73 -13.69 -15.96
C ASP A 250 -1.06 -13.27 -14.51
N ILE A 251 -1.18 -14.23 -13.59
CA ILE A 251 -1.44 -13.96 -12.17
C ILE A 251 -0.30 -13.18 -11.54
N MET A 252 0.96 -13.61 -11.74
CA MET A 252 2.13 -12.93 -11.16
C MET A 252 2.23 -11.49 -11.66
N LYS A 253 2.05 -11.24 -12.95
CA LYS A 253 2.05 -9.89 -13.52
C LYS A 253 0.88 -9.06 -12.99
N TRP A 254 -0.30 -9.68 -12.80
CA TRP A 254 -1.45 -9.02 -12.21
C TRP A 254 -1.20 -8.61 -10.76
N LEU A 255 -0.60 -9.49 -9.94
CA LEU A 255 -0.25 -9.20 -8.55
C LEU A 255 0.64 -7.97 -8.45
N ILE A 256 1.74 -7.93 -9.20
CA ILE A 256 2.66 -6.79 -9.22
C ILE A 256 1.96 -5.49 -9.64
N LYS A 257 1.14 -5.55 -10.70
CA LYS A 257 0.40 -4.38 -11.19
C LYS A 257 -0.59 -3.82 -10.15
N ASN A 258 -1.09 -4.67 -9.24
CA ASN A 258 -2.10 -4.30 -8.24
C ASN A 258 -1.54 -4.11 -6.82
N ASN A 259 -0.21 -3.91 -6.70
CA ASN A 259 0.51 -3.63 -5.44
C ASN A 259 0.50 -4.81 -4.45
N TYR A 260 0.60 -6.03 -4.97
CA TYR A 260 0.88 -7.23 -4.18
C TYR A 260 2.32 -7.66 -4.42
N ASP A 261 2.99 -8.08 -3.35
CA ASP A 261 4.35 -8.58 -3.43
C ASP A 261 4.40 -10.09 -3.69
N ILE A 262 5.46 -10.53 -4.37
CA ILE A 262 5.79 -11.93 -4.55
C ILE A 262 7.16 -12.21 -3.92
N GLY A 263 7.25 -13.22 -3.05
CA GLY A 263 8.47 -13.64 -2.38
C GLY A 263 8.79 -15.13 -2.59
N ASN A 264 9.87 -15.56 -1.99
CA ASN A 264 10.45 -16.88 -2.18
C ASN A 264 10.06 -17.83 -1.02
N HIS A 265 9.47 -19.00 -1.34
CA HIS A 265 9.17 -20.07 -0.39
C HIS A 265 9.94 -21.37 -0.69
N THR A 266 11.06 -21.26 -1.37
CA THR A 266 11.89 -22.36 -1.91
C THR A 266 11.18 -23.20 -2.99
N THR A 267 11.93 -23.90 -3.82
CA THR A 267 11.33 -24.68 -4.92
C THR A 267 10.49 -25.85 -4.45
N ASN A 268 10.82 -26.46 -3.31
CA ASN A 268 10.25 -27.74 -2.88
C ASN A 268 9.85 -27.79 -1.39
N HIS A 269 9.66 -26.62 -0.77
CA HIS A 269 9.27 -26.51 0.64
C HIS A 269 10.23 -27.27 1.59
N ALA A 270 11.55 -27.13 1.37
CA ALA A 270 12.58 -27.91 2.05
C ALA A 270 12.78 -27.45 3.52
N ASP A 271 12.88 -28.41 4.43
CA ASP A 271 13.36 -28.16 5.78
C ASP A 271 14.88 -27.94 5.76
N PHE A 272 15.30 -26.69 5.95
CA PHE A 272 16.71 -26.30 5.90
C PHE A 272 17.60 -26.97 6.94
N THR A 273 17.04 -27.57 8.00
CA THR A 273 17.83 -28.35 8.96
C THR A 273 18.15 -29.78 8.47
N LYS A 274 17.50 -30.24 7.39
CA LYS A 274 17.60 -31.60 6.85
C LYS A 274 18.30 -31.68 5.50
N ILE A 275 18.74 -30.57 4.94
CA ILE A 275 19.38 -30.49 3.64
C ILE A 275 20.81 -29.94 3.74
N THR A 276 21.61 -30.20 2.71
CA THR A 276 22.99 -29.70 2.64
C THR A 276 23.01 -28.21 2.27
N VAL A 277 24.18 -27.56 2.45
CA VAL A 277 24.46 -26.21 1.98
C VAL A 277 24.17 -26.06 0.48
N THR A 278 24.72 -27.00 -0.33
CA THR A 278 24.50 -26.98 -1.79
C THR A 278 22.99 -27.03 -2.13
N LYS A 279 22.26 -27.92 -1.44
CA LYS A 279 20.82 -28.03 -1.66
C LYS A 279 20.06 -26.79 -1.18
N THR A 280 20.55 -26.13 -0.13
CA THR A 280 20.00 -24.83 0.34
C THR A 280 20.11 -23.77 -0.76
N GLN A 281 21.30 -23.63 -1.35
CA GLN A 281 21.52 -22.67 -2.44
C GLN A 281 20.69 -23.02 -3.68
N GLU A 282 20.55 -24.28 -4.02
CA GLU A 282 19.71 -24.76 -5.12
C GLU A 282 18.24 -24.34 -4.90
N VAL A 283 17.64 -24.68 -3.76
CA VAL A 283 16.19 -24.46 -3.56
C VAL A 283 15.81 -23.00 -3.42
N VAL A 284 16.72 -22.16 -2.94
CA VAL A 284 16.52 -20.70 -2.85
C VAL A 284 16.85 -20.03 -4.19
N GLY A 285 18.05 -20.27 -4.73
CA GLY A 285 18.54 -19.62 -5.95
C GLY A 285 17.71 -19.97 -7.18
N LYS A 286 17.34 -21.23 -7.34
CA LYS A 286 16.49 -21.69 -8.45
C LYS A 286 15.12 -21.00 -8.44
N LEU A 287 14.50 -20.82 -7.27
CA LEU A 287 13.22 -20.11 -7.24
C LEU A 287 13.38 -18.63 -7.58
N TYR A 288 14.40 -17.94 -7.08
CA TYR A 288 14.69 -16.58 -7.51
C TYR A 288 14.91 -16.47 -9.02
N GLN A 289 15.67 -17.40 -9.60
CA GLN A 289 15.88 -17.48 -11.04
C GLN A 289 14.55 -17.65 -11.81
N MET A 290 13.63 -18.50 -11.31
CA MET A 290 12.31 -18.69 -11.92
C MET A 290 11.46 -17.41 -11.84
N LEU A 291 11.47 -16.71 -10.69
CA LEU A 291 10.76 -15.45 -10.53
C LEU A 291 11.32 -14.39 -11.47
N ASP A 292 12.64 -14.29 -11.57
CA ASP A 292 13.33 -13.32 -12.42
C ASP A 292 13.05 -13.52 -13.91
N GLN A 293 12.81 -14.74 -14.35
CA GLN A 293 12.41 -15.05 -15.73
C GLN A 293 11.00 -14.52 -16.09
N ILE A 294 10.09 -14.41 -15.11
CA ILE A 294 8.69 -14.03 -15.35
C ILE A 294 8.44 -12.56 -15.02
N ILE A 295 8.98 -12.10 -13.89
CA ILE A 295 8.82 -10.75 -13.34
C ILE A 295 10.19 -10.16 -12.95
N PRO A 296 11.07 -9.86 -13.92
CA PRO A 296 12.46 -9.51 -13.66
C PRO A 296 12.56 -8.30 -12.72
N ASN A 297 13.27 -8.46 -11.60
CA ASN A 297 13.47 -7.46 -10.55
C ASN A 297 12.18 -6.88 -9.92
N GLN A 298 11.02 -7.56 -10.05
CA GLN A 298 9.74 -7.10 -9.52
C GLN A 298 9.22 -8.00 -8.38
N TYR A 299 10.04 -8.84 -7.81
CA TYR A 299 9.75 -9.65 -6.63
C TYR A 299 10.54 -9.14 -5.43
N VAL A 300 10.04 -9.41 -4.21
CA VAL A 300 10.76 -9.03 -3.00
C VAL A 300 11.84 -10.06 -2.68
N LYS A 301 13.03 -9.58 -2.28
CA LYS A 301 14.15 -10.43 -1.90
C LYS A 301 14.00 -10.94 -0.45
N ILE A 302 12.90 -11.62 -0.22
CA ILE A 302 12.51 -12.13 1.10
C ILE A 302 12.16 -13.61 0.98
N VAL A 303 12.62 -14.43 1.95
CA VAL A 303 12.33 -15.85 2.03
C VAL A 303 11.41 -16.13 3.21
N ALA A 304 10.23 -16.69 2.97
CA ALA A 304 9.47 -17.34 4.03
C ALA A 304 10.07 -18.74 4.25
N LEU A 305 10.50 -19.02 5.48
CA LEU A 305 11.21 -20.25 5.82
C LEU A 305 10.21 -21.41 5.96
N PRO A 306 10.27 -22.46 5.09
CA PRO A 306 9.46 -23.65 5.26
C PRO A 306 9.62 -24.24 6.65
N PHE A 307 8.51 -24.60 7.32
CA PHE A 307 8.49 -25.08 8.71
C PHE A 307 9.07 -24.08 9.74
N GLY A 308 9.38 -22.84 9.33
CA GLY A 308 10.14 -21.86 10.14
C GLY A 308 11.59 -22.25 10.39
N SER A 309 12.12 -23.21 9.62
CA SER A 309 13.47 -23.78 9.73
C SER A 309 14.46 -22.98 8.86
N PRO A 310 15.73 -22.80 9.29
CA PRO A 310 16.26 -23.18 10.59
C PRO A 310 15.77 -22.24 11.70
N TYR A 311 15.55 -22.78 12.89
CA TYR A 311 14.99 -22.02 14.03
C TYR A 311 15.99 -21.03 14.65
N LYS A 312 17.23 -21.05 14.24
CA LYS A 312 18.32 -20.18 14.75
C LYS A 312 19.24 -19.74 13.63
N LYS A 313 19.65 -18.48 13.67
CA LYS A 313 20.62 -17.88 12.74
C LYS A 313 22.00 -18.55 12.78
N THR A 314 22.34 -19.22 13.88
CA THR A 314 23.60 -19.95 14.05
C THR A 314 23.68 -21.26 13.25
N HIS A 315 22.58 -21.70 12.62
CA HIS A 315 22.60 -22.88 11.75
C HIS A 315 23.38 -22.58 10.46
N THR A 316 24.21 -23.49 10.03
CA THR A 316 25.11 -23.32 8.86
C THR A 316 24.38 -22.89 7.61
N ASN A 317 23.20 -23.47 7.33
CA ASN A 317 22.42 -23.16 6.14
C ASN A 317 21.83 -21.75 6.14
N TYR A 318 21.72 -21.09 7.30
CA TYR A 318 21.10 -19.77 7.40
C TYR A 318 21.83 -18.72 6.53
N ASN A 319 23.17 -18.70 6.57
CA ASN A 319 23.94 -17.76 5.76
C ASN A 319 23.74 -17.98 4.25
N TYR A 320 23.48 -19.23 3.85
CA TYR A 320 23.23 -19.58 2.44
C TYR A 320 21.77 -19.36 2.02
N ILE A 321 20.85 -19.13 2.96
CA ILE A 321 19.52 -18.58 2.67
C ILE A 321 19.65 -17.10 2.34
N LEU A 322 20.50 -16.37 3.07
CA LEU A 322 20.68 -14.93 2.87
C LEU A 322 21.52 -14.60 1.63
N LYS A 323 22.53 -15.42 1.33
CA LYS A 323 23.39 -15.17 0.16
C LYS A 323 23.95 -16.49 -0.38
N GLY A 324 23.85 -16.67 -1.68
CA GLY A 324 24.34 -17.86 -2.33
C GLY A 324 24.36 -17.76 -3.84
N GLU A 325 24.65 -18.90 -4.47
CA GLU A 325 24.71 -19.05 -5.92
C GLU A 325 24.13 -20.41 -6.34
N TYR A 326 23.38 -20.42 -7.43
CA TYR A 326 22.86 -21.61 -8.08
C TYR A 326 23.10 -21.54 -9.60
N GLU A 327 23.86 -22.44 -10.16
CA GLU A 327 24.17 -22.53 -11.60
C GLU A 327 24.58 -21.18 -12.23
N GLY A 328 25.45 -20.40 -11.54
CA GLY A 328 25.93 -19.11 -11.99
C GLY A 328 24.93 -17.93 -11.69
N TYR A 329 23.80 -18.23 -11.11
CA TYR A 329 22.85 -17.21 -10.65
C TYR A 329 23.11 -16.87 -9.18
N SER A 330 23.67 -15.70 -8.93
CA SER A 330 23.91 -15.20 -7.56
C SER A 330 22.65 -14.53 -7.01
N TYR A 331 22.35 -14.74 -5.73
CA TYR A 331 21.23 -14.12 -5.05
C TYR A 331 21.61 -13.54 -3.69
N GLU A 332 20.88 -12.52 -3.28
CA GLU A 332 20.91 -11.95 -1.94
C GLU A 332 19.46 -11.81 -1.43
N THR A 333 19.23 -12.29 -0.20
CA THR A 333 17.95 -12.20 0.52
C THR A 333 18.06 -11.13 1.61
N GLU A 334 17.18 -10.17 1.62
CA GLU A 334 17.16 -9.05 2.58
C GLU A 334 16.59 -9.48 3.94
N SER A 335 15.65 -10.42 3.92
CA SER A 335 14.94 -10.88 5.11
C SER A 335 14.50 -12.33 4.99
N ALA A 336 14.49 -13.04 6.11
CA ALA A 336 13.92 -14.38 6.24
C ALA A 336 12.84 -14.39 7.32
N LEU A 337 11.66 -14.96 7.02
CA LEU A 337 10.54 -15.01 7.93
C LEU A 337 10.38 -16.38 8.57
N ARG A 338 10.33 -16.40 9.88
CA ARG A 338 10.01 -17.60 10.66
C ARG A 338 8.50 -17.91 10.60
N VAL A 339 8.17 -19.15 10.92
CA VAL A 339 6.89 -19.46 11.56
C VAL A 339 7.04 -19.09 13.03
N GLY A 340 6.34 -18.07 13.46
CA GLY A 340 6.39 -17.58 14.83
C GLY A 340 4.98 -17.47 15.42
N TRP A 341 4.87 -16.98 16.61
CA TRP A 341 3.60 -16.87 17.33
C TRP A 341 3.40 -15.54 18.04
N GLU A 342 4.35 -14.63 17.93
CA GLU A 342 4.22 -13.30 18.51
C GLU A 342 4.45 -12.20 17.49
N PRO A 343 3.84 -11.01 17.69
CA PRO A 343 4.08 -9.85 16.85
C PRO A 343 5.56 -9.44 16.84
N GLU A 344 6.05 -8.97 15.68
CA GLU A 344 7.40 -8.47 15.53
C GLU A 344 7.56 -7.10 16.19
N VAL A 345 8.78 -6.71 16.53
CA VAL A 345 9.09 -5.38 17.04
C VAL A 345 9.04 -4.35 15.92
N SER A 346 8.91 -3.08 16.27
CA SER A 346 9.03 -1.98 15.32
C SER A 346 10.36 -2.03 14.55
N PRO A 347 10.39 -1.66 13.24
CA PRO A 347 11.64 -1.55 12.49
C PRO A 347 12.57 -0.46 13.04
N PHE A 348 12.06 0.41 13.90
CA PHE A 348 12.84 1.46 14.58
C PHE A 348 13.39 1.02 15.93
N ALA A 349 13.02 -0.14 16.42
CA ALA A 349 13.51 -0.64 17.70
C ALA A 349 14.97 -1.12 17.61
N LYS A 350 15.77 -0.80 18.63
CA LYS A 350 17.17 -1.26 18.75
C LYS A 350 17.36 -2.77 18.64
N THR A 351 16.30 -3.54 18.95
CA THR A 351 16.31 -5.01 18.89
C THR A 351 15.80 -5.57 17.55
N PHE A 352 15.47 -4.71 16.60
CA PHE A 352 14.98 -5.15 15.30
C PHE A 352 16.07 -5.87 14.50
N ASP A 353 15.77 -7.07 14.07
CA ASP A 353 16.63 -7.88 13.21
C ASP A 353 15.91 -8.17 11.89
N LYS A 354 16.08 -7.28 10.93
CA LYS A 354 15.43 -7.39 9.62
C LYS A 354 15.73 -8.71 8.90
N THR A 355 16.81 -9.41 9.26
CA THR A 355 17.20 -10.65 8.58
C THR A 355 16.46 -11.87 9.12
N PHE A 356 15.75 -11.79 10.27
CA PHE A 356 15.11 -12.97 10.88
C PHE A 356 13.82 -12.62 11.60
N LEU A 357 12.76 -12.34 10.83
CA LEU A 357 11.49 -11.82 11.32
C LEU A 357 10.55 -12.91 11.86
N LYS A 358 9.79 -12.56 12.88
CA LYS A 358 8.70 -13.37 13.42
C LYS A 358 7.39 -13.09 12.70
N ARG A 359 6.48 -14.07 12.71
CA ARG A 359 5.11 -13.92 12.19
C ARG A 359 4.07 -14.42 13.19
N CYS A 360 2.87 -13.90 13.11
CA CYS A 360 1.70 -14.39 13.83
C CYS A 360 0.91 -15.35 12.96
N ARG A 361 0.57 -16.53 13.46
CA ARG A 361 -0.26 -17.48 12.74
C ARG A 361 -1.73 -17.04 12.78
N ALA A 362 -2.36 -16.91 11.62
CA ALA A 362 -3.76 -16.51 11.49
C ALA A 362 -4.68 -17.73 11.69
N TYR A 363 -5.05 -18.04 12.94
CA TYR A 363 -5.92 -19.17 13.26
C TYR A 363 -6.73 -18.92 14.52
N ASP A 364 -7.73 -19.76 14.76
CA ASP A 364 -8.56 -19.75 15.96
C ASP A 364 -8.25 -20.96 16.83
N ASN A 365 -7.93 -20.73 18.09
CA ASN A 365 -7.69 -21.76 19.11
C ASN A 365 -8.25 -21.37 20.48
N ASN A 366 -9.42 -20.74 20.50
CA ASN A 366 -10.12 -20.31 21.71
C ASN A 366 -9.30 -19.38 22.64
N GLY A 367 -8.42 -18.55 22.08
CA GLY A 367 -7.56 -17.62 22.83
C GLY A 367 -6.32 -18.30 23.42
N LYS A 368 -5.83 -19.38 22.82
CA LYS A 368 -4.65 -20.13 23.26
C LYS A 368 -3.59 -20.17 22.16
N GLU A 369 -2.35 -20.49 22.56
CA GLU A 369 -1.23 -20.75 21.66
C GLU A 369 -1.00 -19.68 20.60
N PHE A 370 -1.12 -18.41 21.01
CA PHE A 370 -0.93 -17.24 20.14
C PHE A 370 -1.85 -17.21 18.91
N ASP A 371 -3.10 -17.66 19.08
CA ASP A 371 -4.13 -17.45 18.07
C ASP A 371 -4.44 -15.95 17.85
N ILE A 372 -5.26 -15.62 16.85
CA ILE A 372 -5.63 -14.24 16.54
C ILE A 372 -6.13 -13.50 17.80
N LYS A 373 -7.01 -14.12 18.57
CA LYS A 373 -7.56 -13.52 19.79
C LYS A 373 -6.48 -13.21 20.83
N MET A 374 -5.55 -14.13 21.07
CA MET A 374 -4.46 -13.94 22.01
C MET A 374 -3.49 -12.86 21.53
N VAL A 375 -3.07 -12.94 20.27
CA VAL A 375 -2.15 -11.96 19.65
C VAL A 375 -2.70 -10.54 19.72
N PHE A 376 -3.96 -10.32 19.32
CA PHE A 376 -4.53 -8.98 19.32
C PHE A 376 -4.89 -8.49 20.74
N ASN A 377 -5.10 -9.38 21.71
CA ASN A 377 -5.17 -8.99 23.11
C ASN A 377 -3.83 -8.48 23.65
N MET A 378 -2.72 -9.11 23.28
CA MET A 378 -1.37 -8.63 23.63
C MET A 378 -1.09 -7.25 22.99
N LEU A 379 -1.54 -7.04 21.75
CA LEU A 379 -1.33 -5.80 21.01
C LEU A 379 -2.12 -4.61 21.57
N LYS A 380 -3.16 -4.81 22.36
CA LYS A 380 -3.93 -3.70 22.98
C LYS A 380 -3.06 -2.71 23.74
N THR A 381 -1.97 -3.17 24.35
CA THR A 381 -1.07 -2.34 25.16
C THR A 381 0.34 -2.21 24.60
N SER A 382 0.65 -2.92 23.50
CA SER A 382 2.03 -2.99 22.98
C SER A 382 2.15 -2.69 21.50
N ARG A 383 1.04 -2.39 20.81
CA ARG A 383 1.07 -2.16 19.35
C ARG A 383 1.78 -0.87 18.98
N TYR A 384 2.37 -0.87 17.81
CA TYR A 384 2.78 0.34 17.12
C TYR A 384 1.56 1.25 16.88
N ILE A 385 1.67 2.52 17.20
CA ILE A 385 0.66 3.54 16.90
C ILE A 385 1.38 4.68 16.18
N SER A 386 0.99 4.94 14.95
CA SER A 386 1.63 5.89 14.05
C SER A 386 1.37 7.35 14.45
N ASP A 387 2.33 8.20 14.18
CA ASP A 387 2.21 9.67 14.24
C ASP A 387 1.62 10.27 12.95
N GLY A 388 1.46 9.48 11.90
CA GLY A 388 0.91 9.89 10.60
C GLY A 388 1.94 10.37 9.58
N GLU A 389 3.24 10.36 9.93
CA GLU A 389 4.31 10.88 9.09
C GLU A 389 5.38 9.81 8.84
N LYS A 390 5.58 9.43 7.58
CA LYS A 390 6.52 8.35 7.21
C LYS A 390 8.00 8.65 7.49
N ASP A 391 8.38 9.93 7.58
CA ASP A 391 9.77 10.39 7.76
C ASP A 391 10.07 10.89 9.18
N LEU A 392 9.13 10.70 10.09
CA LEU A 392 9.21 11.05 11.50
C LEU A 392 9.08 9.79 12.36
N ILE A 393 9.64 9.81 13.57
CA ILE A 393 9.43 8.80 14.61
C ILE A 393 9.01 9.51 15.89
N THR A 394 7.79 9.26 16.33
CA THR A 394 7.25 9.83 17.56
C THR A 394 7.05 8.75 18.62
N ILE A 395 7.63 8.97 19.79
CA ILE A 395 7.65 8.02 20.90
C ILE A 395 7.50 8.70 22.27
N PRO A 396 6.95 8.00 23.28
CA PRO A 396 7.07 8.44 24.68
C PRO A 396 8.53 8.60 25.09
N SER A 397 8.88 9.66 25.82
CA SER A 397 10.26 9.95 26.28
C SER A 397 10.87 8.79 27.06
N SER A 398 10.05 8.01 27.78
CA SER A 398 10.48 6.81 28.52
C SER A 398 11.01 5.68 27.66
N LEU A 399 10.75 5.69 26.35
CA LEU A 399 11.17 4.64 25.41
C LEU A 399 12.39 5.03 24.57
N LYS A 400 12.96 6.21 24.77
CA LYS A 400 14.06 6.75 23.97
C LYS A 400 15.27 5.80 23.89
N ASP A 401 15.61 5.13 24.97
CA ASP A 401 16.76 4.21 25.02
C ASP A 401 16.55 2.91 24.23
N ASN A 402 15.31 2.64 23.85
CA ASN A 402 14.93 1.47 23.03
C ASN A 402 14.94 1.76 21.52
N LEU A 403 15.17 3.02 21.13
CA LEU A 403 15.27 3.43 19.73
C LEU A 403 16.59 2.95 19.14
N GLY A 404 16.55 2.38 17.94
CA GLY A 404 17.71 2.01 17.12
C GLY A 404 18.32 3.22 16.40
N GLU A 405 19.38 2.97 15.65
CA GLU A 405 19.97 3.99 14.76
C GLU A 405 19.00 4.30 13.61
N THR A 406 18.83 5.58 13.31
CA THR A 406 17.92 6.04 12.25
C THR A 406 18.29 7.45 11.77
N ASP A 407 18.07 7.73 10.49
CA ASP A 407 18.23 9.06 9.89
C ASP A 407 16.93 9.88 9.97
N LYS A 408 15.85 9.28 10.44
CA LYS A 408 14.56 9.97 10.56
C LYS A 408 14.59 10.98 11.70
N ARG A 409 13.79 12.02 11.57
CA ARG A 409 13.56 12.99 12.67
C ARG A 409 12.83 12.30 13.82
N ILE A 410 13.18 12.66 15.05
CA ILE A 410 12.62 12.04 16.26
C ILE A 410 11.90 13.10 17.09
N ILE A 411 10.65 12.79 17.46
CA ILE A 411 9.88 13.54 18.48
C ILE A 411 9.70 12.66 19.71
N THR A 412 9.93 13.23 20.88
CA THR A 412 9.62 12.58 22.16
C THR A 412 8.66 13.43 22.98
N TYR A 413 7.68 12.81 23.65
CA TYR A 413 6.68 13.51 24.47
C TYR A 413 6.51 12.88 25.86
#